data_3f46d83e9c08fae4be520e53c5a2f902
#
_entry.id   3f46d83e9c08fae4be520e53c5a2f902
#
_cell.length_a   1.000
_cell.length_b   1.000
_cell.length_c   1.000
_cell.angle_alpha   90.00
_cell.angle_beta   90.00
_cell.angle_gamma   90.00
#
_symmetry.space_group_name_H-M   'P 1'
#
loop_
_entity.id
_entity.type
_entity.pdbx_description
1 polymer ?
#
loop_
_entity_poly.entity_id
_entity_poly.type
_entity_poly.pdbx_seq_one_letter_code
_entity_poly.pdbx_strand_id
1 'polypeptide(L)'
;MNVTNFSQRNACSLPAELRTAQAAIHLPEVQDMLRKLSSFNLGVFMPHMHEESTGDFKPLADDVVQIESALEVSFKSIMKVSDEGKRFLPVGWVWRAGASSVSAACEMVFEDGYGDSVCDVKHKMPPKR
;
A
#
# COMPACT_ATOMS: atom_id res chain seq x y z
N MET A 1 -7.42 -8.40 20.20
CA MET A 1 -7.79 -7.68 19.04
C MET A 1 -8.47 -8.55 18.02
N ASN A 2 -9.45 -8.05 17.41
CA ASN A 2 -10.30 -8.86 16.63
C ASN A 2 -10.31 -8.39 15.18
N VAL A 3 -9.40 -8.93 14.42
CA VAL A 3 -9.29 -8.52 13.03
C VAL A 3 -10.18 -9.31 12.12
N THR A 4 -10.94 -10.27 12.66
CA THR A 4 -11.66 -11.17 11.79
C THR A 4 -13.05 -10.70 11.45
N ASN A 5 -13.50 -9.61 12.04
CA ASN A 5 -14.90 -9.23 11.87
C ASN A 5 -15.17 -8.44 10.60
N PHE A 6 -14.12 -8.03 9.93
CA PHE A 6 -14.31 -7.32 8.68
C PHE A 6 -14.48 -8.32 7.57
N SER A 7 -15.22 -8.02 6.65
CA SER A 7 -15.18 -8.58 5.33
C SER A 7 -15.30 -10.09 5.18
N GLN A 8 -15.69 -10.79 6.22
CA GLN A 8 -15.81 -12.23 6.05
C GLN A 8 -16.79 -12.58 4.97
N ARG A 9 -17.79 -11.77 4.80
CA ARG A 9 -18.79 -12.07 3.80
C ARG A 9 -18.54 -11.37 2.49
N ASN A 10 -17.43 -10.74 2.37
CA ASN A 10 -17.14 -10.06 1.13
C ASN A 10 -17.02 -11.02 0.01
N ALA A 11 -17.67 -10.69 -1.02
CA ALA A 11 -17.65 -11.55 -2.18
C ALA A 11 -16.48 -11.27 -3.07
N CYS A 12 -15.66 -10.31 -2.76
CA CYS A 12 -14.51 -10.05 -3.59
C CYS A 12 -13.70 -11.30 -3.72
N SER A 13 -13.31 -11.59 -4.92
CA SER A 13 -12.51 -12.75 -5.19
C SER A 13 -11.11 -12.51 -4.65
N LEU A 14 -10.73 -13.31 -3.69
CA LEU A 14 -9.42 -13.20 -3.07
C LEU A 14 -8.64 -14.46 -3.46
N PRO A 15 -7.61 -14.32 -4.29
CA PRO A 15 -6.88 -15.50 -4.74
C PRO A 15 -6.14 -16.17 -3.59
N ALA A 16 -5.73 -17.42 -3.82
CA ALA A 16 -5.17 -18.24 -2.77
C ALA A 16 -3.98 -17.60 -2.09
N GLU A 17 -3.11 -16.95 -2.86
CA GLU A 17 -1.92 -16.30 -2.29
C GLU A 17 -2.30 -15.23 -1.29
N LEU A 18 -3.34 -14.48 -1.59
CA LEU A 18 -3.75 -13.41 -0.70
C LEU A 18 -4.57 -13.92 0.46
N ARG A 19 -5.31 -15.02 0.27
CA ARG A 19 -5.99 -15.65 1.40
C ARG A 19 -4.99 -16.17 2.41
N THR A 20 -3.92 -16.78 1.92
CA THR A 20 -2.87 -17.27 2.80
C THR A 20 -2.22 -16.11 3.55
N ALA A 21 -1.92 -15.03 2.85
CA ALA A 21 -1.33 -13.86 3.49
C ALA A 21 -2.26 -13.27 4.54
N GLN A 22 -3.55 -13.18 4.23
CA GLN A 22 -4.51 -12.63 5.16
C GLN A 22 -4.61 -13.49 6.42
N ALA A 23 -4.59 -14.80 6.26
CA ALA A 23 -4.64 -15.70 7.39
C ALA A 23 -3.37 -15.63 8.23
N ALA A 24 -2.24 -15.32 7.59
CA ALA A 24 -0.96 -15.30 8.29
C ALA A 24 -0.90 -14.22 9.37
N ILE A 25 -1.77 -13.22 9.31
CA ILE A 25 -1.76 -12.17 10.33
C ILE A 25 -2.01 -12.74 11.72
N HIS A 26 -2.63 -13.89 11.81
CA HIS A 26 -2.94 -14.50 13.10
C HIS A 26 -1.81 -15.35 13.66
N LEU A 27 -0.76 -15.59 12.91
CA LEU A 27 0.36 -16.39 13.38
C LEU A 27 1.10 -15.65 14.49
N PRO A 28 1.50 -16.36 15.55
CA PRO A 28 2.22 -15.69 16.65
C PRO A 28 3.48 -14.98 16.18
N GLU A 29 4.22 -15.56 15.26
CA GLU A 29 5.43 -14.91 14.79
C GLU A 29 5.14 -13.65 14.01
N VAL A 30 4.01 -13.59 13.29
CA VAL A 30 3.64 -12.39 12.57
C VAL A 30 3.17 -11.31 13.54
N GLN A 31 2.40 -11.72 14.54
CA GLN A 31 1.98 -10.79 15.59
C GLN A 31 3.18 -10.20 16.33
N ASP A 32 4.19 -11.02 16.57
CA ASP A 32 5.39 -10.55 17.24
C ASP A 32 6.12 -9.52 16.37
N MET A 33 6.23 -9.79 15.10
CA MET A 33 6.84 -8.84 14.18
C MET A 33 6.06 -7.54 14.12
N LEU A 34 4.76 -7.64 14.10
CA LEU A 34 3.91 -6.46 14.05
C LEU A 34 4.11 -5.60 15.30
N ARG A 35 4.20 -6.26 16.46
CA ARG A 35 4.45 -5.53 17.69
C ARG A 35 5.79 -4.80 17.62
N LYS A 36 6.81 -5.45 17.08
CA LYS A 36 8.11 -4.81 16.94
C LYS A 36 8.06 -3.64 15.97
N LEU A 37 7.35 -3.80 14.87
CA LEU A 37 7.21 -2.71 13.91
C LEU A 37 6.51 -1.51 14.53
N SER A 38 5.53 -1.77 15.39
CA SER A 38 4.78 -0.67 15.97
C SER A 38 5.65 0.22 16.86
N SER A 39 6.76 -0.30 17.39
CA SER A 39 7.66 0.53 18.16
C SER A 39 8.41 1.54 17.30
N PHE A 40 8.40 1.35 15.99
CA PHE A 40 8.96 2.30 15.04
C PHE A 40 7.87 3.09 14.33
N ASN A 41 6.66 2.99 14.81
CA ASN A 41 5.52 3.63 14.20
C ASN A 41 5.22 3.09 12.79
N LEU A 42 5.46 1.80 12.61
CA LEU A 42 5.21 1.12 11.35
C LEU A 42 4.17 0.04 11.55
N GLY A 43 3.47 -0.28 10.51
CA GLY A 43 2.50 -1.36 10.49
C GLY A 43 2.67 -2.17 9.22
N VAL A 44 1.70 -3.03 8.95
CA VAL A 44 1.76 -3.87 7.75
C VAL A 44 0.44 -3.80 7.01
N PHE A 45 0.53 -4.07 5.73
CA PHE A 45 -0.67 -4.32 4.95
C PHE A 45 -0.30 -5.36 3.91
N MET A 46 -1.30 -5.89 3.26
CA MET A 46 -1.13 -6.97 2.30
C MET A 46 -0.97 -6.37 0.91
N PRO A 47 0.20 -6.51 0.28
CA PRO A 47 0.39 -5.93 -1.05
C PRO A 47 -0.55 -6.58 -2.06
N HIS A 48 -1.20 -5.77 -2.86
CA HIS A 48 -2.15 -6.29 -3.82
C HIS A 48 -2.43 -5.26 -4.90
N MET A 49 -3.02 -5.72 -5.98
CA MET A 49 -3.56 -4.88 -7.04
C MET A 49 -5.00 -5.31 -7.28
N HIS A 50 -5.64 -4.63 -8.18
CA HIS A 50 -7.01 -4.96 -8.58
C HIS A 50 -7.08 -5.12 -10.08
N GLU A 51 -7.86 -6.10 -10.50
CA GLU A 51 -8.14 -6.26 -11.90
C GLU A 51 -9.03 -5.11 -12.37
N GLU A 52 -8.65 -4.46 -13.45
CA GLU A 52 -9.38 -3.29 -13.89
C GLU A 52 -10.82 -3.56 -14.22
N SER A 53 -11.09 -4.67 -14.87
CA SER A 53 -12.43 -4.93 -15.36
C SER A 53 -13.39 -5.38 -14.29
N THR A 54 -12.89 -6.09 -13.27
CA THR A 54 -13.76 -6.71 -12.27
C THR A 54 -13.57 -6.15 -10.88
N GLY A 55 -12.44 -5.51 -10.62
CA GLY A 55 -12.11 -5.07 -9.28
C GLY A 55 -11.58 -6.16 -8.38
N ASP A 56 -11.43 -7.37 -8.87
CA ASP A 56 -10.95 -8.47 -8.06
C ASP A 56 -9.53 -8.24 -7.59
N PHE A 57 -9.24 -8.76 -6.42
CA PHE A 57 -7.89 -8.69 -5.89
C PHE A 57 -6.94 -9.59 -6.67
N LYS A 58 -5.71 -9.14 -6.80
CA LYS A 58 -4.65 -10.01 -7.28
C LYS A 58 -3.34 -9.57 -6.63
N PRO A 59 -2.35 -10.46 -6.58
CA PRO A 59 -1.08 -10.11 -5.95
C PRO A 59 -0.42 -8.94 -6.65
N LEU A 60 0.29 -8.13 -5.88
CA LEU A 60 1.03 -7.01 -6.45
C LEU A 60 2.19 -7.57 -7.28
N ALA A 61 2.31 -7.13 -8.51
CA ALA A 61 3.40 -7.59 -9.37
C ALA A 61 4.74 -7.10 -8.82
N ASP A 62 5.81 -7.81 -9.17
CA ASP A 62 7.11 -7.59 -8.57
C ASP A 62 7.69 -6.22 -8.84
N ASP A 63 7.31 -5.60 -9.94
CA ASP A 63 7.88 -4.33 -10.32
C ASP A 63 6.89 -3.19 -10.20
N VAL A 64 5.82 -3.38 -9.45
CA VAL A 64 4.73 -2.42 -9.40
C VAL A 64 4.65 -1.78 -8.03
N VAL A 65 4.31 -0.51 -7.99
CA VAL A 65 4.09 0.27 -6.79
C VAL A 65 2.66 0.78 -6.82
N GLN A 66 1.97 0.63 -5.70
CA GLN A 66 0.65 1.21 -5.53
C GLN A 66 0.80 2.70 -5.22
N ILE A 67 0.11 3.53 -5.97
CA ILE A 67 0.22 4.98 -5.79
C ILE A 67 -1.11 5.52 -5.30
N GLU A 68 -1.07 6.28 -4.22
CA GLU A 68 -2.22 7.00 -3.72
C GLU A 68 -2.13 8.45 -4.14
N SER A 69 -3.19 8.94 -4.74
CA SER A 69 -3.24 10.34 -5.16
C SER A 69 -4.57 10.93 -4.73
N ALA A 70 -4.82 12.17 -5.12
CA ALA A 70 -6.00 12.90 -4.66
C ALA A 70 -7.30 12.20 -4.96
N LEU A 71 -7.39 11.54 -6.10
CA LEU A 71 -8.65 11.03 -6.58
C LEU A 71 -8.70 9.52 -6.69
N GLU A 72 -7.56 8.86 -6.64
CA GLU A 72 -7.57 7.45 -6.98
C GLU A 72 -6.34 6.75 -6.49
N VAL A 73 -6.42 5.42 -6.52
CA VAL A 73 -5.27 4.55 -6.34
C VAL A 73 -4.90 4.05 -7.71
N SER A 74 -3.63 4.11 -8.05
CA SER A 74 -3.14 3.63 -9.32
C SER A 74 -1.91 2.76 -9.09
N PHE A 75 -1.42 2.15 -10.17
CA PHE A 75 -0.30 1.22 -10.09
C PHE A 75 0.70 1.58 -11.16
N LYS A 76 1.95 1.81 -10.75
CA LYS A 76 2.99 2.23 -11.67
C LYS A 76 4.20 1.33 -11.51
N SER A 77 5.01 1.24 -12.54
CA SER A 77 6.24 0.46 -12.45
C SER A 77 7.19 1.12 -11.47
N ILE A 78 8.00 0.30 -10.81
CA ILE A 78 8.97 0.82 -9.86
C ILE A 78 9.99 1.71 -10.53
N MET A 79 10.31 1.44 -11.79
CA MET A 79 11.25 2.29 -12.52
C MET A 79 10.69 3.68 -12.74
N LYS A 80 9.41 3.76 -13.06
CA LYS A 80 8.80 5.06 -13.25
C LYS A 80 8.78 5.85 -11.94
N VAL A 81 8.48 5.17 -10.84
CA VAL A 81 8.48 5.82 -9.54
C VAL A 81 9.87 6.30 -9.18
N SER A 82 10.88 5.49 -9.46
CA SER A 82 12.27 5.88 -9.21
C SER A 82 12.69 7.09 -10.04
N ASP A 83 12.28 7.11 -11.29
CA ASP A 83 12.66 8.20 -12.18
C ASP A 83 12.03 9.52 -11.76
N GLU A 84 10.89 9.44 -11.10
CA GLU A 84 10.19 10.63 -10.63
C GLU A 84 10.22 10.70 -9.12
N GLY A 85 11.34 10.36 -8.54
CA GLY A 85 11.44 10.13 -7.11
C GLY A 85 10.95 11.24 -6.23
N LYS A 86 11.12 12.49 -6.64
CA LYS A 86 10.66 13.59 -5.81
C LYS A 86 9.16 13.73 -5.77
N ARG A 87 8.48 13.04 -6.66
CA ARG A 87 7.04 13.13 -6.77
C ARG A 87 6.33 12.18 -5.84
N PHE A 88 7.03 11.18 -5.33
CA PHE A 88 6.41 10.11 -4.60
C PHE A 88 7.05 9.95 -3.25
N LEU A 89 6.22 9.86 -2.22
CA LEU A 89 6.68 9.61 -0.86
C LEU A 89 6.41 8.14 -0.53
N PRO A 90 7.46 7.34 -0.33
CA PRO A 90 7.24 5.92 0.00
C PRO A 90 6.50 5.76 1.32
N VAL A 91 5.52 4.88 1.33
CA VAL A 91 4.76 4.60 2.54
C VAL A 91 4.57 3.10 2.76
N GLY A 92 5.05 2.26 1.86
CA GLY A 92 4.96 0.82 2.02
C GLY A 92 6.16 0.14 1.40
N TRP A 93 6.56 -0.97 1.99
CA TRP A 93 7.76 -1.70 1.55
C TRP A 93 7.50 -3.19 1.61
N VAL A 94 8.13 -3.92 0.69
CA VAL A 94 8.08 -5.37 0.64
C VAL A 94 9.48 -5.89 0.42
N TRP A 95 9.66 -7.18 0.62
CA TRP A 95 10.92 -7.84 0.33
C TRP A 95 10.81 -8.46 -1.05
N ARG A 96 11.68 -8.05 -1.96
CA ARG A 96 11.68 -8.58 -3.33
C ARG A 96 13.11 -8.80 -3.76
N ALA A 97 13.36 -9.94 -4.37
CA ALA A 97 14.67 -10.22 -4.97
C ALA A 97 15.82 -9.94 -4.00
N GLY A 98 15.65 -10.32 -2.75
CA GLY A 98 16.72 -10.22 -1.77
C GLY A 98 16.89 -8.86 -1.13
N ALA A 99 15.96 -7.93 -1.32
CA ALA A 99 16.10 -6.60 -0.74
C ALA A 99 14.73 -6.00 -0.48
N SER A 100 14.68 -4.97 0.35
CA SER A 100 13.45 -4.25 0.53
C SER A 100 13.19 -3.38 -0.71
N SER A 101 11.93 -3.19 -1.01
CA SER A 101 11.51 -2.46 -2.21
C SER A 101 10.24 -1.70 -1.87
N VAL A 102 10.09 -0.52 -2.44
CA VAL A 102 8.88 0.26 -2.22
C VAL A 102 7.70 -0.44 -2.90
N SER A 103 6.64 -0.64 -2.16
CA SER A 103 5.43 -1.24 -2.68
C SER A 103 4.26 -0.27 -2.72
N ALA A 104 4.36 0.83 -2.00
CA ALA A 104 3.29 1.82 -1.98
C ALA A 104 3.90 3.19 -1.75
N ALA A 105 3.33 4.19 -2.40
CA ALA A 105 3.79 5.55 -2.26
C ALA A 105 2.62 6.51 -2.38
N CYS A 106 2.77 7.64 -1.76
CA CYS A 106 1.80 8.72 -1.86
C CYS A 106 2.32 9.70 -2.89
N GLU A 107 1.47 10.09 -3.81
CA GLU A 107 1.87 11.08 -4.81
C GLU A 107 1.85 12.46 -4.18
N MET A 108 2.96 13.18 -4.34
CA MET A 108 3.09 14.49 -3.75
C MET A 108 2.90 15.55 -4.81
N VAL A 109 2.52 16.73 -4.37
CA VAL A 109 2.40 17.87 -5.27
C VAL A 109 3.37 18.94 -4.79
N PHE A 110 3.84 19.74 -5.71
CA PHE A 110 4.68 20.87 -5.34
C PHE A 110 3.80 22.00 -4.88
N GLU A 111 4.21 22.59 -3.81
CA GLU A 111 3.44 23.64 -3.21
C GLU A 111 3.89 24.95 -3.80
N ASP A 112 3.20 25.49 -4.73
CA ASP A 112 3.48 26.76 -5.35
C ASP A 112 4.85 26.80 -6.02
N GLY A 113 5.46 27.92 -6.05
CA GLY A 113 6.64 28.16 -6.82
C GLY A 113 7.95 27.91 -6.12
N TYR A 114 7.92 27.38 -4.91
CA TYR A 114 9.17 27.20 -4.16
C TYR A 114 9.82 25.85 -4.38
N GLY A 115 9.16 24.95 -5.03
CA GLY A 115 9.75 23.65 -5.28
C GLY A 115 9.62 22.67 -4.14
N ASP A 116 9.04 23.06 -3.04
CA ASP A 116 8.77 22.12 -1.96
C ASP A 116 7.61 21.23 -2.33
N SER A 117 7.72 19.97 -2.01
CA SER A 117 6.65 19.07 -2.28
C SER A 117 5.94 18.69 -1.00
N VAL A 118 4.64 18.54 -1.09
CA VAL A 118 3.83 18.09 0.03
C VAL A 118 2.95 16.97 -0.45
N CYS A 119 2.58 16.11 0.47
CA CYS A 119 1.67 15.05 0.16
C CYS A 119 0.31 15.63 -0.16
N ASP A 120 -0.35 15.06 -1.15
CA ASP A 120 -1.68 15.50 -1.52
C ASP A 120 -2.66 14.92 -0.52
N VAL A 121 -2.75 15.57 0.63
CA VAL A 121 -3.50 15.01 1.75
C VAL A 121 -4.99 14.98 1.48
N LYS A 122 -5.45 15.68 0.48
CA LYS A 122 -6.89 15.72 0.24
C LYS A 122 -7.44 14.41 -0.28
N HIS A 123 -6.58 13.56 -0.79
CA HIS A 123 -7.07 12.32 -1.37
C HIS A 123 -7.67 11.39 -0.33
N LYS A 124 -7.35 11.55 0.94
CA LYS A 124 -7.84 10.64 1.96
C LYS A 124 -8.73 11.29 2.98
N MET A 125 -8.87 12.59 2.92
CA MET A 125 -9.56 13.30 3.97
C MET A 125 -10.88 13.80 3.46
N PRO A 126 -11.91 13.76 4.29
CA PRO A 126 -13.16 14.38 3.89
C PRO A 126 -12.96 15.87 3.76
N PRO A 127 -13.81 16.52 2.98
CA PRO A 127 -13.68 17.95 2.84
C PRO A 127 -13.78 18.63 4.20
N LYS A 128 -13.04 19.69 4.32
CA LYS A 128 -13.14 20.47 5.53
C LYS A 128 -14.49 21.13 5.63
N ARG A 129 -14.96 21.26 6.82
CA ARG A 129 -16.22 21.95 7.06
C ARG A 129 -15.97 23.27 7.67
#